data_47e2a89a28c6c433c31a08f4db338800
#
_entry.id   47e2a89a28c6c433c31a08f4db338800
#
_cell.length_a   1.000
_cell.length_b   1.000
_cell.length_c   1.000
_cell.angle_alpha   90.00
_cell.angle_beta   90.00
_cell.angle_gamma   90.00
#
_symmetry.space_group_name_H-M   'P 1'
#
loop_
_entity.id
_entity.type
_entity.pdbx_description
1 polymer ?
#
loop_
_entity_poly.entity_id
_entity_poly.type
_entity_poly.pdbx_seq_one_letter_code
_entity_poly.pdbx_strand_id
1 'polypeptide(L)'
;MMGHSHAVSGALLFAATAPFVPPLMGMHLTPADVLMGTVLCAGAALLPDLDHHDGTIANFLGPVSKLLCRFVSWVSGGHRHATHSLLFVALMGAGSWAGITFLGRNFTIGLTFFLLAMAIRALRLHPPGDGPTAWITQIGLAALGTFGMLKWLPNAPGWLPYAVALGTLAHLLGDCLTKQGSPLLWPHKERYEIVLIKRTGNDMETKILVPVMTVATFALLLWSTAISPTVLG
;
A
#
# COMPACT_ATOMS: atom_id res chain seq x y z
N MET A 1 -4.01 12.08 -4.90
CA MET A 1 -4.84 12.03 -3.66
C MET A 1 -3.94 12.24 -2.44
N MET A 2 -4.51 12.34 -1.21
CA MET A 2 -3.69 12.33 0.02
C MET A 2 -3.14 10.94 0.32
N GLY A 3 -1.99 10.83 1.00
CA GLY A 3 -1.42 9.53 1.38
C GLY A 3 -2.37 8.64 2.19
N HIS A 4 -3.18 9.22 3.10
CA HIS A 4 -4.22 8.49 3.81
C HIS A 4 -5.27 7.88 2.86
N SER A 5 -5.70 8.63 1.85
CA SER A 5 -6.69 8.17 0.88
C SER A 5 -6.14 7.02 0.02
N HIS A 6 -4.86 7.08 -0.37
CA HIS A 6 -4.19 5.97 -1.07
C HIS A 6 -4.09 4.72 -0.19
N ALA A 7 -3.75 4.87 1.09
CA ALA A 7 -3.71 3.74 2.01
C ALA A 7 -5.08 3.06 2.15
N VAL A 8 -6.15 3.84 2.32
CA VAL A 8 -7.51 3.30 2.39
C VAL A 8 -7.93 2.63 1.07
N SER A 9 -7.57 3.20 -0.10
CA SER A 9 -7.85 2.56 -1.39
C SER A 9 -7.10 1.23 -1.57
N GLY A 10 -5.85 1.14 -1.09
CA GLY A 10 -5.09 -0.11 -1.07
C GLY A 10 -5.74 -1.17 -0.18
N ALA A 11 -6.17 -0.77 1.03
CA ALA A 11 -6.90 -1.65 1.94
C ALA A 11 -8.20 -2.18 1.29
N LEU A 12 -8.99 -1.28 0.70
CA LEU A 12 -10.23 -1.65 0.02
C LEU A 12 -9.98 -2.63 -1.12
N LEU A 13 -8.99 -2.36 -1.97
CA LEU A 13 -8.74 -3.19 -3.15
C LEU A 13 -8.29 -4.60 -2.75
N PHE A 14 -7.47 -4.75 -1.70
CA PHE A 14 -7.10 -6.07 -1.19
C PHE A 14 -8.31 -6.80 -0.59
N ALA A 15 -9.08 -6.17 0.28
CA ALA A 15 -10.27 -6.77 0.88
C ALA A 15 -11.29 -7.21 -0.18
N ALA A 16 -11.43 -6.44 -1.27
CA ALA A 16 -12.34 -6.76 -2.37
C ALA A 16 -11.86 -7.92 -3.24
N THR A 17 -10.56 -8.08 -3.43
CA THR A 17 -9.99 -9.07 -4.36
C THR A 17 -9.51 -10.35 -3.68
N ALA A 18 -9.26 -10.32 -2.37
CA ALA A 18 -8.77 -11.46 -1.59
C ALA A 18 -9.62 -12.75 -1.73
N PRO A 19 -10.96 -12.69 -1.80
CA PRO A 19 -11.77 -13.89 -1.96
C PRO A 19 -11.72 -14.52 -3.37
N PHE A 20 -11.23 -13.79 -4.37
CA PHE A 20 -11.34 -14.20 -5.78
C PHE A 20 -9.99 -14.39 -6.46
N VAL A 21 -9.12 -13.40 -6.38
CA VAL A 21 -7.87 -13.40 -7.17
C VAL A 21 -6.83 -14.37 -6.63
N PRO A 22 -6.50 -14.41 -5.33
CA PRO A 22 -5.57 -15.38 -4.79
C PRO A 22 -5.94 -16.84 -5.07
N PRO A 23 -7.20 -17.28 -4.89
CA PRO A 23 -7.61 -18.64 -5.26
C PRO A 23 -7.37 -18.97 -6.73
N LEU A 24 -7.62 -18.04 -7.65
CA LEU A 24 -7.33 -18.22 -9.08
C LEU A 24 -5.82 -18.38 -9.37
N MET A 25 -4.98 -17.86 -8.48
CA MET A 25 -3.51 -18.01 -8.54
C MET A 25 -3.00 -19.23 -7.75
N GLY A 26 -3.90 -20.09 -7.22
CA GLY A 26 -3.55 -21.24 -6.39
C GLY A 26 -3.11 -20.88 -4.97
N MET A 27 -3.43 -19.69 -4.49
CA MET A 27 -3.12 -19.24 -3.14
C MET A 27 -4.36 -19.33 -2.26
N HIS A 28 -4.23 -20.00 -1.11
CA HIS A 28 -5.28 -20.06 -0.09
C HIS A 28 -4.96 -19.08 1.04
N LEU A 29 -5.84 -18.12 1.26
CA LEU A 29 -5.69 -17.12 2.31
C LEU A 29 -6.57 -17.50 3.51
N THR A 30 -5.98 -17.54 4.69
CA THR A 30 -6.72 -17.58 5.95
C THR A 30 -7.33 -16.22 6.28
N PRO A 31 -8.34 -16.12 7.15
CA PRO A 31 -8.84 -14.83 7.62
C PRO A 31 -7.73 -13.90 8.16
N ALA A 32 -6.72 -14.45 8.83
CA ALA A 32 -5.58 -13.69 9.32
C ALA A 32 -4.68 -13.19 8.18
N ASP A 33 -4.50 -13.97 7.09
CA ASP A 33 -3.80 -13.51 5.89
C ASP A 33 -4.55 -12.35 5.23
N VAL A 34 -5.88 -12.41 5.15
CA VAL A 34 -6.70 -11.34 4.58
C VAL A 34 -6.57 -10.05 5.39
N LEU A 35 -6.64 -10.14 6.71
CA LEU A 35 -6.46 -8.97 7.59
C LEU A 35 -5.06 -8.37 7.44
N MET A 36 -4.01 -9.19 7.51
CA MET A 36 -2.63 -8.73 7.39
C MET A 36 -2.36 -8.19 5.99
N GLY A 37 -2.82 -8.88 4.94
CA GLY A 37 -2.66 -8.45 3.54
C GLY A 37 -3.35 -7.12 3.26
N THR A 38 -4.51 -6.87 3.87
CA THR A 38 -5.22 -5.58 3.79
C THR A 38 -4.36 -4.44 4.34
N VAL A 39 -3.73 -4.64 5.49
CA VAL A 39 -2.84 -3.62 6.10
C VAL A 39 -1.57 -3.44 5.28
N LEU A 40 -0.95 -4.53 4.80
CA LEU A 40 0.27 -4.45 3.99
C LEU A 40 0.00 -3.79 2.63
N CYS A 41 -1.14 -4.08 2.01
CA CYS A 41 -1.56 -3.45 0.77
C CYS A 41 -1.82 -1.93 0.96
N ALA A 42 -2.38 -1.52 2.11
CA ALA A 42 -2.49 -0.11 2.47
C ALA A 42 -1.12 0.59 2.53
N GLY A 43 -0.11 -0.08 3.09
CA GLY A 43 1.27 0.43 3.10
C GLY A 43 1.88 0.47 1.70
N ALA A 44 1.68 -0.58 0.91
CA ALA A 44 2.18 -0.67 -0.47
C ALA A 44 1.56 0.38 -1.39
N ALA A 45 0.34 0.84 -1.09
CA ALA A 45 -0.30 1.94 -1.82
C ALA A 45 0.43 3.29 -1.68
N LEU A 46 1.47 3.38 -0.89
CA LEU A 46 2.30 4.59 -0.80
C LEU A 46 3.62 4.47 -1.57
N LEU A 47 3.95 3.30 -2.13
CA LEU A 47 5.22 3.07 -2.83
C LEU A 47 5.45 3.99 -4.03
N PRO A 48 4.44 4.34 -4.88
CA PRO A 48 4.66 5.30 -5.96
C PRO A 48 5.12 6.67 -5.47
N ASP A 49 4.62 7.13 -4.31
CA ASP A 49 4.99 8.41 -3.69
C ASP A 49 6.42 8.43 -3.10
N LEU A 50 7.21 7.35 -3.26
CA LEU A 50 8.65 7.37 -2.99
C LEU A 50 9.39 8.42 -3.85
N ASP A 51 8.79 8.88 -4.94
CA ASP A 51 9.32 9.98 -5.75
C ASP A 51 8.95 11.38 -5.21
N HIS A 52 8.15 11.46 -4.13
CA HIS A 52 7.65 12.72 -3.57
C HIS A 52 8.41 13.07 -2.27
N HIS A 53 9.43 13.92 -2.36
CA HIS A 53 10.32 14.27 -1.25
C HIS A 53 9.68 15.07 -0.10
N ASP A 54 8.47 15.62 -0.31
CA ASP A 54 7.67 16.32 0.71
C ASP A 54 6.45 15.49 1.17
N GLY A 55 6.28 14.29 0.61
CA GLY A 55 5.16 13.39 0.91
C GLY A 55 5.23 12.73 2.29
N THR A 56 4.20 11.95 2.61
CA THR A 56 4.10 11.18 3.86
C THR A 56 5.30 10.25 4.06
N ILE A 57 5.81 9.66 2.98
CA ILE A 57 6.95 8.73 2.98
C ILE A 57 8.25 9.46 3.32
N ALA A 58 8.48 10.64 2.76
CA ALA A 58 9.73 11.38 2.98
C ALA A 58 9.96 11.73 4.46
N ASN A 59 8.88 11.85 5.21
CA ASN A 59 8.93 12.17 6.64
C ASN A 59 8.86 10.93 7.55
N PHE A 60 8.91 9.73 6.98
CA PHE A 60 8.74 8.47 7.69
C PHE A 60 9.97 8.06 8.55
N LEU A 61 11.18 8.13 8.00
CA LEU A 61 12.44 7.84 8.69
C LEU A 61 13.39 9.06 8.72
N GLY A 62 12.83 10.27 8.75
CA GLY A 62 13.59 11.51 8.82
C GLY A 62 14.56 11.67 7.63
N PRO A 63 15.88 11.94 7.87
CA PRO A 63 16.83 12.17 6.79
C PRO A 63 17.01 10.98 5.83
N VAL A 64 16.89 9.75 6.34
CA VAL A 64 17.06 8.52 5.51
C VAL A 64 15.98 8.40 4.46
N SER A 65 14.71 8.54 4.85
CA SER A 65 13.61 8.49 3.88
C SER A 65 13.63 9.66 2.91
N LYS A 66 14.03 10.87 3.36
CA LYS A 66 14.20 12.03 2.46
C LYS A 66 15.27 11.77 1.40
N LEU A 67 16.41 11.18 1.78
CA LEU A 67 17.46 10.83 0.83
C LEU A 67 16.97 9.78 -0.18
N LEU A 68 16.27 8.73 0.31
CA LEU A 68 15.68 7.71 -0.54
C LEU A 68 14.68 8.33 -1.53
N CYS A 69 13.77 9.18 -1.06
CA CYS A 69 12.78 9.84 -1.92
C CYS A 69 13.43 10.74 -2.98
N ARG A 70 14.51 11.47 -2.63
CA ARG A 70 15.27 12.27 -3.60
C ARG A 70 15.93 11.39 -4.66
N PHE A 71 16.53 10.28 -4.24
CA PHE A 71 17.14 9.33 -5.16
C PHE A 71 16.10 8.73 -6.11
N VAL A 72 14.97 8.25 -5.59
CA VAL A 72 13.89 7.68 -6.40
C VAL A 72 13.32 8.74 -7.35
N SER A 73 13.09 9.97 -6.88
CA SER A 73 12.63 11.08 -7.72
C SER A 73 13.60 11.39 -8.87
N TRP A 74 14.90 11.36 -8.60
CA TRP A 74 15.92 11.57 -9.63
C TRP A 74 15.92 10.44 -10.67
N VAL A 75 15.87 9.17 -10.24
CA VAL A 75 15.85 8.01 -11.16
C VAL A 75 14.55 7.93 -11.95
N SER A 76 13.41 8.26 -11.33
CA SER A 76 12.10 8.19 -11.99
C SER A 76 11.81 9.33 -12.96
N GLY A 77 12.66 10.36 -13.00
CA GLY A 77 12.43 11.56 -13.81
C GLY A 77 11.55 12.61 -13.15
N GLY A 78 11.31 12.51 -11.83
CA GLY A 78 10.49 13.41 -11.03
C GLY A 78 9.17 12.82 -10.57
N HIS A 79 8.40 13.60 -9.79
CA HIS A 79 7.12 13.16 -9.27
C HIS A 79 6.08 12.92 -10.38
N ARG A 80 5.36 11.81 -10.25
CA ARG A 80 4.35 11.33 -11.22
C ARG A 80 4.91 11.05 -12.62
N HIS A 81 6.05 10.36 -12.68
CA HIS A 81 6.64 9.83 -13.91
C HIS A 81 6.70 8.29 -13.85
N ALA A 82 7.89 7.68 -13.92
CA ALA A 82 8.04 6.23 -13.98
C ALA A 82 7.40 5.48 -12.81
N THR A 83 7.47 6.02 -11.59
CA THR A 83 6.85 5.43 -10.37
C THR A 83 5.32 5.36 -10.42
N HIS A 84 4.68 6.17 -11.24
CA HIS A 84 3.22 6.23 -11.39
C HIS A 84 2.74 5.52 -12.66
N SER A 85 3.41 4.42 -13.05
CA SER A 85 3.12 3.64 -14.24
C SER A 85 2.80 2.18 -13.94
N LEU A 86 2.13 1.51 -14.85
CA LEU A 86 1.91 0.05 -14.78
C LEU A 86 3.22 -0.73 -14.80
N LEU A 87 4.27 -0.19 -15.44
CA LEU A 87 5.61 -0.76 -15.37
C LEU A 87 6.12 -0.79 -13.91
N PHE A 88 5.91 0.28 -13.16
CA PHE A 88 6.32 0.32 -11.75
C PHE A 88 5.53 -0.69 -10.90
N VAL A 89 4.23 -0.86 -11.15
CA VAL A 89 3.42 -1.92 -10.50
C VAL A 89 4.04 -3.30 -10.75
N ALA A 90 4.37 -3.60 -12.01
CA ALA A 90 5.02 -4.87 -12.37
C ALA A 90 6.39 -5.03 -11.70
N LEU A 91 7.20 -3.98 -11.68
CA LEU A 91 8.52 -3.97 -11.03
C LEU A 91 8.42 -4.17 -9.51
N MET A 92 7.44 -3.56 -8.83
CA MET A 92 7.24 -3.73 -7.40
C MET A 92 6.77 -5.15 -7.06
N GLY A 93 5.82 -5.69 -7.82
CA GLY A 93 5.38 -7.08 -7.66
C GLY A 93 6.49 -8.09 -7.93
N ALA A 94 7.14 -7.99 -9.09
CA ALA A 94 8.23 -8.88 -9.48
C ALA A 94 9.47 -8.73 -8.57
N GLY A 95 9.81 -7.49 -8.19
CA GLY A 95 10.93 -7.20 -7.29
C GLY A 95 10.71 -7.77 -5.89
N SER A 96 9.49 -7.66 -5.35
CA SER A 96 9.16 -8.28 -4.07
C SER A 96 9.17 -9.81 -4.13
N TRP A 97 8.65 -10.39 -5.21
CA TRP A 97 8.76 -11.84 -5.45
C TRP A 97 10.21 -12.29 -5.53
N ALA A 98 11.04 -11.62 -6.34
CA ALA A 98 12.46 -11.95 -6.50
C ALA A 98 13.22 -11.78 -5.17
N GLY A 99 12.98 -10.67 -4.44
CA GLY A 99 13.60 -10.44 -3.14
C GLY A 99 13.25 -11.52 -2.12
N ILE A 100 11.99 -11.94 -2.06
CA ILE A 100 11.55 -13.04 -1.18
C ILE A 100 12.21 -14.36 -1.59
N THR A 101 12.25 -14.65 -2.89
CA THR A 101 12.77 -15.92 -3.42
C THR A 101 14.28 -16.03 -3.26
N PHE A 102 15.03 -14.98 -3.60
CA PHE A 102 16.50 -15.04 -3.67
C PHE A 102 17.21 -14.52 -2.42
N LEU A 103 16.62 -13.55 -1.68
CA LEU A 103 17.17 -13.00 -0.46
C LEU A 103 16.49 -13.57 0.81
N GLY A 104 15.37 -14.26 0.63
CA GLY A 104 14.72 -15.05 1.66
C GLY A 104 14.15 -14.24 2.84
N ARG A 105 14.27 -14.83 4.03
CA ARG A 105 13.62 -14.33 5.25
C ARG A 105 13.99 -12.90 5.62
N ASN A 106 15.25 -12.52 5.45
CA ASN A 106 15.70 -11.18 5.85
C ASN A 106 15.06 -10.09 4.99
N PHE A 107 14.91 -10.34 3.69
CA PHE A 107 14.18 -9.44 2.80
C PHE A 107 12.70 -9.36 3.18
N THR A 108 12.06 -10.49 3.44
CA THR A 108 10.66 -10.56 3.88
C THR A 108 10.43 -9.76 5.16
N ILE A 109 11.33 -9.87 6.15
CA ILE A 109 11.29 -9.07 7.38
C ILE A 109 11.35 -7.58 7.05
N GLY A 110 12.33 -7.16 6.27
CA GLY A 110 12.52 -5.75 5.93
C GLY A 110 11.34 -5.17 5.14
N LEU A 111 10.86 -5.89 4.15
CA LEU A 111 9.71 -5.48 3.34
C LEU A 111 8.44 -5.38 4.18
N THR A 112 8.13 -6.39 4.99
CA THR A 112 6.95 -6.38 5.86
C THR A 112 7.00 -5.24 6.86
N PHE A 113 8.13 -5.07 7.54
CA PHE A 113 8.33 -3.97 8.48
C PHE A 113 8.12 -2.60 7.82
N PHE A 114 8.72 -2.41 6.65
CA PHE A 114 8.58 -1.17 5.89
C PHE A 114 7.14 -0.88 5.52
N LEU A 115 6.42 -1.86 4.94
CA LEU A 115 5.03 -1.69 4.54
C LEU A 115 4.09 -1.47 5.73
N LEU A 116 4.28 -2.20 6.84
CA LEU A 116 3.50 -1.97 8.06
C LEU A 116 3.71 -0.58 8.62
N ALA A 117 4.95 -0.15 8.70
CA ALA A 117 5.27 1.16 9.22
C ALA A 117 4.67 2.28 8.34
N MET A 118 4.66 2.09 7.02
CA MET A 118 3.96 2.97 6.07
C MET A 118 2.44 2.99 6.31
N ALA A 119 1.83 1.81 6.45
CA ALA A 119 0.40 1.69 6.73
C ALA A 119 0.01 2.37 8.04
N ILE A 120 0.76 2.11 9.13
CA ILE A 120 0.52 2.72 10.45
C ILE A 120 0.56 4.24 10.36
N ARG A 121 1.55 4.79 9.64
CA ARG A 121 1.68 6.23 9.43
C ARG A 121 0.51 6.80 8.63
N ALA A 122 0.20 6.22 7.48
CA ALA A 122 -0.83 6.71 6.58
C ALA A 122 -2.24 6.56 7.15
N LEU A 123 -2.52 5.45 7.83
CA LEU A 123 -3.80 5.20 8.49
C LEU A 123 -3.95 5.92 9.85
N ARG A 124 -2.90 6.65 10.26
CA ARG A 124 -2.88 7.40 11.54
C ARG A 124 -3.10 6.51 12.77
N LEU A 125 -2.53 5.32 12.76
CA LEU A 125 -2.60 4.35 13.86
C LEU A 125 -1.52 4.60 14.93
N HIS A 126 -1.03 5.82 15.03
CA HIS A 126 -0.06 6.29 16.01
C HIS A 126 -0.55 7.58 16.68
N PRO A 127 -0.04 7.98 17.84
CA PRO A 127 -0.36 9.26 18.46
C PRO A 127 -0.14 10.43 17.49
N PRO A 128 -0.96 11.49 17.57
CA PRO A 128 -0.82 12.65 16.69
C PRO A 128 0.53 13.35 16.86
N GLY A 129 1.03 13.94 15.78
CA GLY A 129 2.32 14.66 15.73
C GLY A 129 3.48 13.82 15.23
N ASP A 130 4.66 14.45 15.21
CA ASP A 130 5.93 13.89 14.73
C ASP A 130 6.97 13.74 15.85
N GLY A 131 6.50 13.70 17.10
CA GLY A 131 7.36 13.55 18.29
C GLY A 131 7.83 12.12 18.55
N PRO A 132 8.72 11.92 19.53
CA PRO A 132 9.29 10.62 19.87
C PRO A 132 8.23 9.54 20.14
N THR A 133 7.13 9.88 20.80
CA THR A 133 6.02 8.95 21.10
C THR A 133 5.38 8.39 19.83
N ALA A 134 5.12 9.23 18.82
CA ALA A 134 4.57 8.80 17.55
C ALA A 134 5.52 7.84 16.83
N TRP A 135 6.82 8.14 16.84
CA TRP A 135 7.87 7.32 16.25
C TRP A 135 8.01 5.96 16.95
N ILE A 136 8.09 5.96 18.27
CA ILE A 136 8.23 4.72 19.05
C ILE A 136 7.01 3.83 18.83
N THR A 137 5.80 4.40 18.85
CA THR A 137 4.57 3.65 18.60
C THR A 137 4.57 3.06 17.18
N GLN A 138 4.91 3.85 16.18
CA GLN A 138 4.95 3.41 14.77
C GLN A 138 5.95 2.27 14.56
N ILE A 139 7.18 2.43 15.03
CA ILE A 139 8.24 1.41 14.92
C ILE A 139 7.87 0.17 15.72
N GLY A 140 7.37 0.34 16.94
CA GLY A 140 6.97 -0.76 17.82
C GLY A 140 5.84 -1.60 17.24
N LEU A 141 4.78 -0.96 16.73
CA LEU A 141 3.66 -1.65 16.08
C LEU A 141 4.10 -2.33 14.79
N ALA A 142 4.96 -1.71 13.98
CA ALA A 142 5.49 -2.33 12.77
C ALA A 142 6.35 -3.55 13.09
N ALA A 143 7.20 -3.47 14.10
CA ALA A 143 8.02 -4.60 14.56
C ALA A 143 7.17 -5.74 15.11
N LEU A 144 6.16 -5.41 15.94
CA LEU A 144 5.23 -6.39 16.50
C LEU A 144 4.41 -7.08 15.41
N GLY A 145 3.87 -6.32 14.47
CA GLY A 145 3.13 -6.86 13.32
C GLY A 145 4.00 -7.74 12.42
N THR A 146 5.26 -7.33 12.17
CA THR A 146 6.22 -8.14 11.42
C THR A 146 6.52 -9.46 12.15
N PHE A 147 6.77 -9.40 13.43
CA PHE A 147 6.98 -10.61 14.25
C PHE A 147 5.76 -11.52 14.22
N GLY A 148 4.55 -10.96 14.38
CA GLY A 148 3.29 -11.70 14.33
C GLY A 148 3.09 -12.38 12.97
N MET A 149 3.30 -11.67 11.87
CA MET A 149 3.20 -12.23 10.53
C MET A 149 4.15 -13.42 10.34
N LEU A 150 5.41 -13.25 10.69
CA LEU A 150 6.42 -14.30 10.51
C LEU A 150 6.19 -15.54 11.40
N LYS A 151 5.54 -15.36 12.53
CA LYS A 151 5.27 -16.44 13.50
C LYS A 151 3.99 -17.21 13.18
N TRP A 152 2.93 -16.49 12.77
CA TRP A 152 1.58 -17.08 12.66
C TRP A 152 1.05 -17.18 11.24
N LEU A 153 1.71 -16.55 10.25
CA LEU A 153 1.30 -16.55 8.84
C LEU A 153 2.41 -17.15 7.95
N PRO A 154 2.67 -18.45 8.00
CA PRO A 154 3.77 -19.07 7.27
C PRO A 154 3.64 -18.94 5.75
N ASN A 155 2.41 -18.81 5.24
CA ASN A 155 2.13 -18.67 3.81
C ASN A 155 2.24 -17.23 3.30
N ALA A 156 2.45 -16.25 4.20
CA ALA A 156 2.52 -14.84 3.86
C ALA A 156 3.57 -14.50 2.77
N PRO A 157 4.76 -15.10 2.72
CA PRO A 157 5.71 -14.87 1.63
C PRO A 157 5.14 -15.14 0.24
N GLY A 158 4.20 -16.09 0.11
CA GLY A 158 3.58 -16.45 -1.16
C GLY A 158 2.65 -15.37 -1.71
N TRP A 159 1.84 -14.73 -0.86
CA TRP A 159 0.87 -13.72 -1.29
C TRP A 159 1.36 -12.27 -1.11
N LEU A 160 2.46 -12.05 -0.40
CA LEU A 160 3.00 -10.70 -0.18
C LEU A 160 3.31 -9.94 -1.48
N PRO A 161 3.90 -10.54 -2.54
CA PRO A 161 4.11 -9.87 -3.83
C PRO A 161 2.80 -9.39 -4.48
N TYR A 162 1.73 -10.16 -4.33
CA TYR A 162 0.40 -9.76 -4.80
C TYR A 162 -0.11 -8.51 -4.05
N ALA A 163 0.02 -8.49 -2.71
CA ALA A 163 -0.37 -7.32 -1.92
C ALA A 163 0.44 -6.07 -2.30
N VAL A 164 1.74 -6.22 -2.59
CA VAL A 164 2.61 -5.13 -3.04
C VAL A 164 2.19 -4.59 -4.40
N ALA A 165 1.99 -5.45 -5.39
CA ALA A 165 1.55 -5.05 -6.72
C ALA A 165 0.17 -4.39 -6.68
N LEU A 166 -0.76 -4.98 -5.92
CA LEU A 166 -2.13 -4.48 -5.81
C LEU A 166 -2.20 -3.11 -5.12
N GLY A 167 -1.43 -2.91 -4.04
CA GLY A 167 -1.35 -1.62 -3.37
C GLY A 167 -0.78 -0.53 -4.27
N THR A 168 0.32 -0.86 -4.97
CA THR A 168 0.90 0.04 -5.97
C THR A 168 -0.11 0.40 -7.07
N LEU A 169 -0.89 -0.58 -7.55
CA LEU A 169 -1.95 -0.36 -8.52
C LEU A 169 -3.07 0.52 -7.95
N ALA A 170 -3.49 0.28 -6.70
CA ALA A 170 -4.52 1.09 -6.04
C ALA A 170 -4.15 2.57 -5.97
N HIS A 171 -2.86 2.89 -5.75
CA HIS A 171 -2.36 4.25 -5.81
C HIS A 171 -2.59 4.89 -7.17
N LEU A 172 -2.16 4.20 -8.24
CA LEU A 172 -2.31 4.69 -9.61
C LEU A 172 -3.78 4.95 -9.97
N LEU A 173 -4.66 4.02 -9.61
CA LEU A 173 -6.10 4.17 -9.82
C LEU A 173 -6.65 5.37 -9.04
N GLY A 174 -6.20 5.56 -7.79
CA GLY A 174 -6.56 6.73 -7.00
C GLY A 174 -6.10 8.04 -7.64
N ASP A 175 -4.91 8.07 -8.21
CA ASP A 175 -4.40 9.25 -8.92
C ASP A 175 -5.12 9.53 -10.23
N CYS A 176 -5.61 8.49 -10.92
CA CYS A 176 -6.48 8.66 -12.07
C CYS A 176 -7.82 9.35 -11.73
N LEU A 177 -8.27 9.29 -10.47
CA LEU A 177 -9.47 10.03 -10.03
C LEU A 177 -9.21 11.53 -9.81
N THR A 178 -7.96 11.97 -9.89
CA THR A 178 -7.58 13.37 -9.69
C THR A 178 -7.39 14.09 -11.02
N LYS A 179 -7.54 15.42 -11.01
CA LYS A 179 -7.29 16.29 -12.17
C LYS A 179 -5.86 16.17 -12.75
N GLN A 180 -4.88 15.73 -11.97
CA GLN A 180 -3.51 15.57 -12.45
C GLN A 180 -3.28 14.24 -13.16
N GLY A 181 -4.13 13.25 -12.93
CA GLY A 181 -4.03 11.94 -13.55
C GLY A 181 -2.74 11.17 -13.23
N SER A 182 -2.56 10.05 -13.91
CA SER A 182 -1.38 9.20 -13.81
C SER A 182 -0.87 8.78 -15.19
N PRO A 183 0.46 8.77 -15.46
CA PRO A 183 1.03 8.33 -16.72
C PRO A 183 1.12 6.80 -16.77
N LEU A 184 -0.03 6.12 -16.80
CA LEU A 184 -0.12 4.66 -16.67
C LEU A 184 0.80 3.91 -17.64
N LEU A 185 0.96 4.43 -18.88
CA LEU A 185 1.73 3.80 -19.95
C LEU A 185 3.12 4.46 -20.14
N TRP A 186 3.71 4.99 -19.06
CA TRP A 186 5.08 5.51 -19.15
C TRP A 186 6.00 4.50 -19.87
N PRO A 187 6.86 4.93 -20.83
CA PRO A 187 7.35 6.29 -21.11
C PRO A 187 6.45 7.19 -21.97
N HIS A 188 5.27 6.72 -22.37
CA HIS A 188 4.30 7.63 -23.00
C HIS A 188 3.87 8.70 -22.01
N LYS A 189 3.83 9.96 -22.48
CA LYS A 189 3.55 11.12 -21.63
C LYS A 189 2.07 11.38 -21.38
N GLU A 190 1.19 10.61 -22.00
CA GLU A 190 -0.26 10.72 -21.81
C GLU A 190 -0.64 10.41 -20.39
N ARG A 191 -1.54 11.22 -19.83
CA ARG A 191 -2.08 11.04 -18.48
C ARG A 191 -3.53 10.61 -18.56
N TYR A 192 -3.86 9.60 -17.77
CA TYR A 192 -5.21 9.07 -17.65
C TYR A 192 -5.87 9.70 -16.44
N GLU A 193 -7.00 10.40 -16.67
CA GLU A 193 -7.71 11.09 -15.60
C GLU A 193 -9.24 10.93 -15.74
N ILE A 194 -9.90 10.76 -14.59
CA ILE A 194 -11.35 10.85 -14.41
C ILE A 194 -11.56 11.88 -13.31
N VAL A 195 -11.80 13.15 -13.66
CA VAL A 195 -11.78 14.27 -12.70
C VAL A 195 -12.92 14.20 -11.69
N LEU A 196 -12.83 13.26 -10.74
CA LEU A 196 -13.71 13.17 -9.58
C LEU A 196 -13.20 14.07 -8.45
N ILE A 197 -11.88 14.13 -8.27
CA ILE A 197 -11.20 14.91 -7.24
C ILE A 197 -10.50 16.10 -7.91
N LYS A 198 -11.10 17.30 -7.80
CA LYS A 198 -10.57 18.52 -8.41
C LYS A 198 -9.30 19.04 -7.74
N ARG A 199 -9.15 18.80 -6.43
CA ARG A 199 -8.00 19.22 -5.60
C ARG A 199 -7.78 18.21 -4.49
N THR A 200 -6.52 17.82 -4.27
CA THR A 200 -6.12 16.96 -3.15
C THR A 200 -6.62 17.51 -1.82
N GLY A 201 -7.24 16.67 -1.00
CA GLY A 201 -7.79 17.05 0.30
C GLY A 201 -9.12 17.80 0.24
N ASN A 202 -9.81 17.83 -0.90
CA ASN A 202 -11.14 18.45 -0.99
C ASN A 202 -12.22 17.64 -0.26
N ASP A 203 -13.40 18.23 -0.08
CA ASP A 203 -14.53 17.61 0.63
C ASP A 203 -14.98 16.29 -0.02
N MET A 204 -14.92 16.18 -1.34
CA MET A 204 -15.25 14.94 -2.05
C MET A 204 -14.32 13.80 -1.64
N GLU A 205 -13.02 14.06 -1.56
CA GLU A 205 -12.04 13.08 -1.11
C GLU A 205 -12.21 12.73 0.37
N THR A 206 -12.28 13.76 1.24
CA THR A 206 -12.16 13.56 2.70
C THR A 206 -13.47 13.22 3.39
N LYS A 207 -14.61 13.73 2.90
CA LYS A 207 -15.92 13.56 3.56
C LYS A 207 -16.80 12.50 2.88
N ILE A 208 -16.50 12.12 1.63
CA ILE A 208 -17.29 11.15 0.88
C ILE A 208 -16.46 9.92 0.54
N LEU A 209 -15.41 10.07 -0.28
CA LEU A 209 -14.68 8.93 -0.83
C LEU A 209 -13.99 8.10 0.25
N VAL A 210 -13.22 8.74 1.14
CA VAL A 210 -12.50 8.02 2.21
C VAL A 210 -13.46 7.33 3.19
N PRO A 211 -14.50 7.96 3.73
CA PRO A 211 -15.48 7.25 4.57
C PRO A 211 -16.16 6.08 3.86
N VAL A 212 -16.59 6.25 2.60
CA VAL A 212 -17.22 5.17 1.83
C VAL A 212 -16.26 4.01 1.63
N MET A 213 -15.02 4.27 1.21
CA MET A 213 -13.99 3.23 1.05
C MET A 213 -13.70 2.53 2.38
N THR A 214 -13.65 3.27 3.49
CA THR A 214 -13.40 2.71 4.82
C THR A 214 -14.54 1.77 5.23
N VAL A 215 -15.78 2.20 5.14
CA VAL A 215 -16.95 1.36 5.45
C VAL A 215 -17.00 0.12 4.55
N ALA A 216 -16.76 0.28 3.25
CA ALA A 216 -16.71 -0.83 2.31
C ALA A 216 -15.59 -1.83 2.67
N THR A 217 -14.42 -1.36 3.06
CA THR A 217 -13.31 -2.22 3.51
C THR A 217 -13.74 -3.06 4.72
N PHE A 218 -14.32 -2.45 5.75
CA PHE A 218 -14.78 -3.18 6.93
C PHE A 218 -15.90 -4.17 6.60
N ALA A 219 -16.86 -3.80 5.76
CA ALA A 219 -17.93 -4.69 5.32
C ALA A 219 -17.38 -5.91 4.57
N LEU A 220 -16.43 -5.71 3.66
CA LEU A 220 -15.79 -6.79 2.91
C LEU A 220 -14.94 -7.70 3.82
N LEU A 221 -14.21 -7.12 4.75
CA LEU A 221 -13.45 -7.90 5.74
C LEU A 221 -14.38 -8.75 6.61
N LEU A 222 -15.46 -8.16 7.12
CA LEU A 222 -16.44 -8.89 7.91
C LEU A 222 -17.08 -10.03 7.10
N TRP A 223 -17.45 -9.74 5.86
CA TRP A 223 -18.03 -10.75 4.98
C TRP A 223 -17.06 -11.90 4.71
N SER A 224 -15.82 -11.61 4.30
CA SER A 224 -14.86 -12.63 3.91
C SER A 224 -14.28 -13.41 5.09
N THR A 225 -14.09 -12.77 6.27
CA THR A 225 -13.41 -13.42 7.40
C THR A 225 -14.35 -14.05 8.41
N ALA A 226 -15.56 -13.50 8.60
CA ALA A 226 -16.49 -13.95 9.64
C ALA A 226 -17.78 -14.58 9.09
N ILE A 227 -18.31 -14.08 7.96
CA ILE A 227 -19.58 -14.56 7.43
C ILE A 227 -19.37 -15.69 6.41
N SER A 228 -18.40 -15.57 5.53
CA SER A 228 -18.11 -16.53 4.46
C SER A 228 -16.65 -16.95 4.44
N PRO A 229 -16.09 -17.48 5.53
CA PRO A 229 -14.68 -17.87 5.56
C PRO A 229 -14.35 -19.00 4.58
N THR A 230 -15.35 -19.81 4.18
CA THR A 230 -15.22 -20.88 3.18
C THR A 230 -14.89 -20.36 1.77
N VAL A 231 -15.09 -19.06 1.50
CA VAL A 231 -14.70 -18.43 0.24
C VAL A 231 -13.18 -18.28 0.14
N LEU A 232 -12.48 -18.35 1.26
CA LEU A 232 -11.02 -18.16 1.33
C LEU A 232 -10.23 -19.48 1.23
N GLY A 233 -10.88 -20.62 1.27
CA GLY A 233 -10.21 -21.91 1.24
C GLY A 233 -11.13 -23.05 1.20
#